data_d4e61f95e32642328d6e433918ca2861
#
_entry.id   d4e61f95e32642328d6e433918ca2861
#
_cell.length_a   1.000
_cell.length_b   1.000
_cell.length_c   1.000
_cell.angle_alpha   90.00
_cell.angle_beta   90.00
_cell.angle_gamma   90.00
#
_symmetry.space_group_name_H-M   'P 1'
#
loop_
_entity.id
_entity.type
_entity.pdbx_description
1 polymer ?
#
loop_
_entity_poly.entity_id
_entity_poly.type
_entity_poly.pdbx_seq_one_letter_code
_entity_poly.pdbx_strand_id
1 'polypeptide(L)'
;MREVYLPQSDTWVYREIDGKVVGFLSLVDNQLAALFVHPAKQGHGIGSKLMQWAKERKNELHLTVYTKNVKAVAFYRQHRFKIKQQQIDVNTGEMEFYMEWFNDKL
;
A
#
# COMPACT_ATOMS: atom_id res chain seq x y z
N MET A 1 17.91 6.96 7.52
CA MET A 1 16.51 6.71 7.17
C MET A 1 15.89 5.72 8.14
N ARG A 2 14.65 5.94 8.50
CA ARG A 2 13.97 5.06 9.44
C ARG A 2 12.46 5.13 9.27
N GLU A 3 11.80 4.06 9.75
CA GLU A 3 10.35 4.02 9.84
C GLU A 3 9.89 4.59 11.18
N VAL A 4 8.70 5.17 11.15
CA VAL A 4 7.97 5.58 12.35
C VAL A 4 6.54 5.09 12.21
N TYR A 5 6.05 4.36 13.21
CA TYR A 5 4.67 3.91 13.23
C TYR A 5 3.84 4.87 14.08
N LEU A 6 2.72 5.32 13.52
CA LEU A 6 1.78 6.22 14.18
C LEU A 6 0.52 5.43 14.54
N PRO A 7 0.41 4.96 15.79
CA PRO A 7 -0.68 4.03 16.15
C PRO A 7 -2.08 4.63 16.05
N GLN A 8 -2.22 5.92 16.26
CA GLN A 8 -3.54 6.57 16.22
C GLN A 8 -4.18 6.54 14.84
N SER A 9 -3.35 6.52 13.79
CA SER A 9 -3.82 6.50 12.39
C SER A 9 -3.44 5.22 11.65
N ASP A 10 -2.85 4.24 12.36
CA ASP A 10 -2.37 2.99 11.77
C ASP A 10 -1.55 3.26 10.51
N THR A 11 -0.54 4.13 10.66
CA THR A 11 0.25 4.64 9.56
C THR A 11 1.74 4.40 9.82
N TRP A 12 2.44 3.92 8.79
CA TRP A 12 3.90 3.83 8.78
C TRP A 12 4.44 4.96 7.93
N VAL A 13 5.45 5.66 8.48
CA VAL A 13 6.09 6.79 7.81
C VAL A 13 7.56 6.44 7.62
N TYR A 14 8.08 6.69 6.42
CA TYR A 14 9.49 6.49 6.11
C TYR A 14 10.16 7.86 6.03
N ARG A 15 11.14 8.10 6.93
CA ARG A 15 11.82 9.38 7.05
C ARG A 15 13.28 9.27 6.62
N GLU A 16 13.79 10.33 6.01
CA GLU A 16 15.23 10.49 5.79
C GLU A 16 15.91 10.89 7.10
N ILE A 17 17.27 10.89 7.09
CA ILE A 17 18.08 11.24 8.25
C ILE A 17 17.76 12.65 8.75
N ASP A 18 17.44 13.58 7.84
CA ASP A 18 17.08 14.96 8.19
C ASP A 18 15.64 15.08 8.71
N GLY A 19 14.92 13.97 8.85
CA GLY A 19 13.55 13.95 9.33
C GLY A 19 12.49 14.16 8.26
N LYS A 20 12.88 14.37 7.01
CA LYS A 20 11.95 14.59 5.91
C LYS A 20 11.19 13.32 5.58
N VAL A 21 9.86 13.42 5.48
CA VAL A 21 9.01 12.28 5.11
C VAL A 21 9.11 12.07 3.61
N VAL A 22 9.49 10.85 3.20
CA VAL A 22 9.61 10.49 1.78
C VAL A 22 8.61 9.41 1.36
N GLY A 23 7.88 8.85 2.30
CA GLY A 23 6.83 7.89 1.99
C GLY A 23 5.99 7.55 3.20
N PHE A 24 4.78 7.05 2.96
CA PHE A 24 3.92 6.57 4.04
C PHE A 24 2.93 5.53 3.51
N LEU A 25 2.42 4.73 4.43
CA LEU A 25 1.36 3.76 4.16
C LEU A 25 0.37 3.83 5.32
N SER A 26 -0.90 3.99 5.00
CA SER A 26 -1.98 4.05 6.00
C SER A 26 -2.97 2.92 5.79
N LEU A 27 -3.41 2.34 6.90
CA LEU A 27 -4.46 1.32 6.92
C LEU A 27 -5.69 1.85 7.63
N VAL A 28 -6.86 1.40 7.16
CA VAL A 28 -8.13 1.52 7.88
C VAL A 28 -8.62 0.09 8.08
N ASP A 29 -8.54 -0.42 9.30
CA ASP A 29 -8.74 -1.84 9.60
C ASP A 29 -7.80 -2.70 8.74
N ASN A 30 -8.32 -3.55 7.86
CA ASN A 30 -7.50 -4.34 6.95
C ASN A 30 -7.42 -3.75 5.55
N GLN A 31 -7.93 -2.54 5.35
CA GLN A 31 -7.90 -1.88 4.06
C GLN A 31 -6.66 -1.00 3.95
N LEU A 32 -5.90 -1.18 2.88
CA LEU A 32 -4.82 -0.28 2.53
C LEU A 32 -5.44 0.98 1.92
N ALA A 33 -5.52 2.03 2.73
CA ALA A 33 -6.22 3.26 2.35
C ALA A 33 -5.34 4.21 1.55
N ALA A 34 -4.02 4.22 1.82
CA ALA A 34 -3.09 5.09 1.10
C ALA A 34 -1.68 4.53 1.14
N LEU A 35 -0.98 4.68 0.03
CA LEU A 35 0.45 4.38 -0.07
C LEU A 35 1.07 5.44 -0.96
N PHE A 36 2.06 6.13 -0.42
CA PHE A 36 2.74 7.20 -1.13
C PHE A 36 4.25 7.07 -0.98
N VAL A 37 4.98 7.26 -2.07
CA VAL A 37 6.43 7.42 -2.09
C VAL A 37 6.74 8.66 -2.91
N HIS A 38 7.54 9.57 -2.34
CA HIS A 38 7.94 10.79 -3.04
C HIS A 38 8.54 10.43 -4.41
N PRO A 39 8.14 11.11 -5.50
CA PRO A 39 8.60 10.76 -6.84
C PRO A 39 10.12 10.66 -6.98
N ALA A 40 10.87 11.54 -6.30
CA ALA A 40 12.33 11.52 -6.33
C ALA A 40 12.94 10.30 -5.64
N LYS A 41 12.15 9.57 -4.84
CA LYS A 41 12.60 8.42 -4.07
C LYS A 41 11.98 7.10 -4.54
N GLN A 42 11.20 7.12 -5.59
CA GLN A 42 10.65 5.89 -6.17
C GLN A 42 11.77 5.08 -6.80
N GLY A 43 11.60 3.75 -6.80
CA GLY A 43 12.62 2.84 -7.32
C GLY A 43 13.71 2.48 -6.30
N HIS A 44 13.60 2.94 -5.06
CA HIS A 44 14.58 2.66 -4.00
C HIS A 44 14.09 1.63 -2.96
N GLY A 45 12.97 0.98 -3.23
CA GLY A 45 12.43 -0.05 -2.35
C GLY A 45 11.67 0.46 -1.14
N ILE A 46 11.38 1.75 -1.07
CA ILE A 46 10.66 2.34 0.08
C ILE A 46 9.24 1.80 0.15
N GLY A 47 8.53 1.75 -0.97
CA GLY A 47 7.17 1.19 -1.01
C GLY A 47 7.12 -0.25 -0.55
N SER A 48 8.11 -1.05 -0.95
CA SER A 48 8.21 -2.45 -0.56
C SER A 48 8.46 -2.60 0.94
N LYS A 49 9.29 -1.74 1.53
CA LYS A 49 9.53 -1.76 2.98
C LYS A 49 8.27 -1.39 3.75
N LEU A 50 7.56 -0.35 3.32
CA LEU A 50 6.31 0.06 3.94
C LEU A 50 5.28 -1.08 3.88
N MET A 51 5.16 -1.73 2.73
CA MET A 51 4.26 -2.87 2.56
C MET A 51 4.63 -4.03 3.48
N GLN A 52 5.91 -4.33 3.59
CA GLN A 52 6.38 -5.40 4.46
C GLN A 52 6.01 -5.13 5.93
N TRP A 53 6.20 -3.91 6.40
CA TRP A 53 5.84 -3.55 7.78
C TRP A 53 4.35 -3.69 8.03
N ALA A 54 3.52 -3.25 7.08
CA ALA A 54 2.07 -3.42 7.20
C ALA A 54 1.68 -4.90 7.27
N LYS A 55 2.30 -5.74 6.45
CA LYS A 55 2.04 -7.18 6.43
C LYS A 55 2.43 -7.88 7.72
N GLU A 56 3.43 -7.36 8.43
CA GLU A 56 3.83 -7.93 9.71
C GLU A 56 2.78 -7.75 10.80
N ARG A 57 1.90 -6.74 10.65
CA ARG A 57 0.86 -6.46 11.64
C ARG A 57 -0.48 -7.06 11.30
N LYS A 58 -0.68 -7.49 10.07
CA LYS A 58 -1.99 -7.96 9.60
C LYS A 58 -1.89 -9.35 9.02
N ASN A 59 -2.96 -10.12 9.15
CA ASN A 59 -3.05 -11.43 8.53
C ASN A 59 -3.69 -11.36 7.15
N GLU A 60 -4.35 -10.27 6.86
CA GLU A 60 -4.95 -10.03 5.55
C GLU A 60 -5.01 -8.53 5.29
N LEU A 61 -4.92 -8.17 4.03
CA LEU A 61 -5.06 -6.78 3.56
C LEU A 61 -5.88 -6.79 2.29
N HIS A 62 -6.66 -5.73 2.07
CA HIS A 62 -7.35 -5.53 0.81
C HIS A 62 -7.24 -4.07 0.38
N LEU A 63 -7.45 -3.85 -0.91
CA LEU A 63 -7.35 -2.53 -1.51
C LEU A 63 -8.16 -2.46 -2.79
N THR A 64 -8.41 -1.23 -3.24
CA THR A 64 -8.88 -0.98 -4.60
C THR A 64 -7.83 -0.14 -5.32
N VAL A 65 -7.69 -0.37 -6.63
CA VAL A 65 -6.74 0.35 -7.47
C VAL A 65 -7.34 0.46 -8.87
N TYR A 66 -7.23 1.65 -9.48
CA TYR A 66 -7.74 1.84 -10.84
C TYR A 66 -6.98 0.93 -11.82
N THR A 67 -7.73 0.30 -12.73
CA THR A 67 -7.14 -0.64 -13.69
C THR A 67 -6.12 0.05 -14.60
N LYS A 68 -6.32 1.33 -14.87
CA LYS A 68 -5.41 2.11 -15.71
C LYS A 68 -4.09 2.45 -15.00
N ASN A 69 -4.03 2.31 -13.68
CA ASN A 69 -2.80 2.55 -12.94
C ASN A 69 -1.92 1.29 -12.99
N VAL A 70 -1.31 1.06 -14.15
CA VAL A 70 -0.57 -0.18 -14.44
C VAL A 70 0.59 -0.40 -13.49
N LYS A 71 1.30 0.66 -13.12
CA LYS A 71 2.43 0.56 -12.19
C LYS A 71 1.99 0.10 -10.80
N ALA A 72 0.90 0.67 -10.30
CA ALA A 72 0.39 0.30 -8.98
C ALA A 72 -0.12 -1.14 -8.98
N VAL A 73 -0.87 -1.53 -10.01
CA VAL A 73 -1.35 -2.91 -10.13
C VAL A 73 -0.18 -3.90 -10.13
N ALA A 74 0.87 -3.61 -10.91
CA ALA A 74 2.06 -4.47 -10.96
C ALA A 74 2.75 -4.54 -9.59
N PHE A 75 2.85 -3.42 -8.88
CA PHE A 75 3.44 -3.37 -7.56
C PHE A 75 2.69 -4.27 -6.57
N TYR A 76 1.35 -4.13 -6.53
CA TYR A 76 0.56 -4.95 -5.62
C TYR A 76 0.60 -6.44 -5.96
N ARG A 77 0.58 -6.78 -7.24
CA ARG A 77 0.74 -8.18 -7.66
C ARG A 77 2.10 -8.74 -7.26
N GLN A 78 3.15 -7.94 -7.37
CA GLN A 78 4.49 -8.30 -6.91
C GLN A 78 4.52 -8.61 -5.43
N HIS A 79 3.68 -7.91 -4.66
CA HIS A 79 3.52 -8.12 -3.22
C HIS A 79 2.44 -9.15 -2.88
N ARG A 80 2.08 -10.01 -3.85
CA ARG A 80 1.19 -11.15 -3.67
C ARG A 80 -0.27 -10.79 -3.41
N PHE A 81 -0.66 -9.59 -3.78
CA PHE A 81 -2.08 -9.26 -3.85
C PHE A 81 -2.67 -9.89 -5.10
N LYS A 82 -3.85 -10.48 -4.97
CA LYS A 82 -4.55 -11.12 -6.07
C LYS A 82 -5.79 -10.32 -6.43
N ILE A 83 -6.05 -10.20 -7.73
CA ILE A 83 -7.26 -9.55 -8.21
C ILE A 83 -8.43 -10.49 -7.92
N LYS A 84 -9.40 -9.99 -7.16
CA LYS A 84 -10.61 -10.76 -6.82
C LYS A 84 -11.81 -10.32 -7.62
N GLN A 85 -11.87 -9.06 -7.99
CA GLN A 85 -13.03 -8.50 -8.67
C GLN A 85 -12.63 -7.28 -9.45
N GLN A 86 -13.31 -7.05 -10.55
CA GLN A 86 -13.23 -5.81 -11.33
C GLN A 86 -14.58 -5.12 -11.20
N GLN A 87 -14.58 -3.85 -10.91
CA GLN A 87 -15.79 -3.10 -10.61
C GLN A 87 -15.64 -1.65 -11.06
N ILE A 88 -16.74 -0.91 -11.04
CA ILE A 88 -16.74 0.51 -11.36
C ILE A 88 -16.77 1.29 -10.06
N ASP A 89 -15.82 2.24 -9.90
CA ASP A 89 -15.89 3.22 -8.83
C ASP A 89 -17.04 4.18 -9.12
N VAL A 90 -18.07 4.11 -8.28
CA VAL A 90 -19.30 4.88 -8.51
C VAL A 90 -19.07 6.39 -8.42
N ASN A 91 -18.02 6.83 -7.75
CA ASN A 91 -17.73 8.26 -7.60
C ASN A 91 -17.05 8.86 -8.83
N THR A 92 -16.25 8.06 -9.55
CA THR A 92 -15.47 8.54 -10.69
C THR A 92 -15.89 7.96 -12.02
N GLY A 93 -16.64 6.84 -12.01
CA GLY A 93 -16.97 6.08 -13.21
C GLY A 93 -15.82 5.28 -13.78
N GLU A 94 -14.67 5.25 -13.09
CA GLU A 94 -13.47 4.55 -13.53
C GLU A 94 -13.52 3.09 -13.09
N MET A 95 -12.94 2.22 -13.92
CA MET A 95 -12.77 0.81 -13.58
C MET A 95 -11.70 0.64 -12.54
N GLU A 96 -11.94 -0.20 -11.54
CA GLU A 96 -10.96 -0.52 -10.51
C GLU A 96 -10.94 -2.01 -10.24
N PHE A 97 -9.80 -2.50 -9.74
CA PHE A 97 -9.67 -3.85 -9.21
C PHE A 97 -9.82 -3.82 -7.70
N TYR A 98 -10.54 -4.79 -7.16
CA TYR A 98 -10.50 -5.13 -5.75
C TYR A 98 -9.48 -6.24 -5.59
N MET A 99 -8.47 -6.03 -4.75
CA MET A 99 -7.37 -6.97 -4.56
C MET A 99 -7.24 -7.36 -3.11
N GLU A 100 -6.79 -8.61 -2.87
CA GLU A 100 -6.62 -9.15 -1.53
C GLU A 100 -5.27 -9.84 -1.38
N TRP A 101 -4.73 -9.74 -0.18
CA TRP A 101 -3.55 -10.48 0.26
C TRP A 101 -3.86 -11.17 1.58
N PHE A 102 -3.47 -12.44 1.69
CA PHE A 102 -3.60 -13.23 2.92
C PHE A 102 -2.23 -13.74 3.32
N ASN A 103 -1.96 -13.73 4.64
CA ASN A 103 -0.74 -14.31 5.18
C ASN A 103 -0.83 -15.83 5.06
N ASP A 104 0.01 -16.42 4.21
CA ASP A 104 0.01 -17.86 3.96
C ASP A 104 0.78 -18.67 5.01
N LYS A 105 1.30 -18.02 6.03
CA LYS A 105 1.99 -18.67 7.14
C LYS A 105 1.06 -19.01 8.31
N LEU A 106 -0.21 -18.71 8.19
CA LEU A 106 -1.20 -19.02 9.21
C LEU A 106 -1.59 -20.47 9.20
#